data_d3a15a597ef908bab7b36a1103ba8e64
#
_entry.id   d3a15a597ef908bab7b36a1103ba8e64
#
_cell.length_a   1.000
_cell.length_b   1.000
_cell.length_c   1.000
_cell.angle_alpha   90.00
_cell.angle_beta   90.00
_cell.angle_gamma   90.00
#
_symmetry.space_group_name_H-M   'P 1'
#
loop_
_entity.id
_entity.type
_entity.pdbx_description
1 polymer ?
#
loop_
_entity_poly.entity_id
_entity_poly.type
_entity_poly.pdbx_seq_one_letter_code
_entity_poly.pdbx_strand_id
1 'polypeptide(L)'
;QNYNSIHVIVRRIGGGFGGKETQSFLFAAITSIAAKKLSKPVKLRVDRDDDMIMTGKRHDFLFDYEVGFNNSGEILALKIMMASRCGISPDLSGAINDRAIYHIDNAYFLPNIEINSYRCKTNTVSNTAFRGFGGPQGMFCIENIIENIAQKLNREASEIRKVNFYKEKIKNTTHYGMRITDNVIEDIFNKLIKKSNYKKRKAEINNFNKKNKVLKKGIAITPVKFGISFTTTHLNQGGALVHIYTDGSIHLNHGGIEMGQGLMTKLALVASNEFGLNYEHIKISSTDTEKVPNTSASAASATTDINGAAIVNAINNIKSGLNEFIYDYFKTNSKIKYENNFVYFDKRKISFKELINTAYLNRIPLSSSGFYKTNKINVNTKTLQGRPFLYFTYGAAVTEVIIDKLTGENKILQVDIIHDVGNSINTVSYTHLRAHETR
;
A
#
# COMPACT_ATOMS: atom_id res chain seq x y z
N GLN A 1 -8.50 -29.53 -14.62
CA GLN A 1 -9.12 -28.53 -15.53
C GLN A 1 -8.06 -27.51 -15.94
N ASN A 2 -8.12 -27.04 -17.16
CA ASN A 2 -7.27 -25.97 -17.64
C ASN A 2 -7.68 -24.63 -17.02
N TYR A 3 -6.76 -23.70 -16.83
CA TYR A 3 -7.06 -22.40 -16.21
C TYR A 3 -8.10 -21.60 -17.02
N ASN A 4 -8.11 -21.71 -18.35
CA ASN A 4 -9.06 -21.02 -19.22
C ASN A 4 -10.51 -21.57 -19.14
N SER A 5 -10.73 -22.70 -18.47
CA SER A 5 -12.07 -23.24 -18.20
C SER A 5 -12.65 -22.77 -16.85
N ILE A 6 -11.93 -21.91 -16.13
CA ILE A 6 -12.32 -21.41 -14.81
C ILE A 6 -12.52 -19.89 -14.90
N HIS A 7 -13.76 -19.46 -14.67
CA HIS A 7 -14.11 -18.05 -14.63
C HIS A 7 -14.36 -17.59 -13.19
N VAL A 8 -13.52 -16.65 -12.71
CA VAL A 8 -13.64 -16.06 -11.38
C VAL A 8 -14.04 -14.59 -11.51
N ILE A 9 -15.17 -14.22 -10.90
CA ILE A 9 -15.68 -12.86 -10.91
C ILE A 9 -15.60 -12.30 -9.49
N VAL A 10 -14.93 -11.16 -9.35
CA VAL A 10 -14.84 -10.41 -8.09
C VAL A 10 -15.37 -9.00 -8.30
N ARG A 11 -16.56 -8.73 -7.81
CA ARG A 11 -17.19 -7.40 -7.97
C ARG A 11 -16.60 -6.39 -6.99
N ARG A 12 -16.99 -6.49 -5.72
CA ARG A 12 -16.48 -5.70 -4.60
C ARG A 12 -16.41 -6.58 -3.38
N ILE A 13 -15.40 -6.39 -2.54
CA ILE A 13 -15.30 -7.09 -1.27
C ILE A 13 -15.34 -6.09 -0.12
N GLY A 14 -15.88 -6.52 1.02
CA GLY A 14 -16.03 -5.71 2.23
C GLY A 14 -14.72 -5.55 3.01
N GLY A 15 -13.66 -5.07 2.35
CA GLY A 15 -12.32 -5.03 2.88
C GLY A 15 -11.54 -6.33 2.67
N GLY A 16 -10.23 -6.23 2.53
CA GLY A 16 -9.31 -7.36 2.42
C GLY A 16 -8.33 -7.39 3.59
N PHE A 17 -7.68 -6.25 3.83
CA PHE A 17 -6.69 -6.03 4.90
C PHE A 17 -5.58 -7.10 4.97
N GLY A 18 -5.41 -7.92 3.90
CA GLY A 18 -4.52 -9.06 3.82
C GLY A 18 -5.18 -10.41 4.10
N GLY A 19 -6.23 -10.49 4.91
CA GLY A 19 -6.89 -11.74 5.30
C GLY A 19 -7.64 -12.46 4.18
N LYS A 20 -7.85 -11.83 3.02
CA LYS A 20 -8.53 -12.43 1.86
C LYS A 20 -7.59 -12.65 0.67
N GLU A 21 -6.29 -12.62 0.89
CA GLU A 21 -5.30 -12.82 -0.17
C GLU A 21 -5.17 -14.31 -0.52
N THR A 22 -5.03 -15.17 0.48
CA THR A 22 -4.89 -16.62 0.34
C THR A 22 -5.99 -17.40 1.07
N GLN A 23 -6.47 -16.94 2.21
CA GLN A 23 -7.35 -17.70 3.11
C GLN A 23 -8.72 -18.08 2.50
N SER A 24 -9.17 -17.36 1.50
CA SER A 24 -10.42 -17.66 0.78
C SER A 24 -10.37 -18.94 -0.06
N PHE A 25 -9.17 -19.46 -0.37
CA PHE A 25 -9.03 -20.65 -1.23
C PHE A 25 -9.67 -21.90 -0.60
N LEU A 26 -9.59 -22.06 0.72
CA LEU A 26 -10.16 -23.19 1.43
C LEU A 26 -11.68 -23.29 1.17
N PHE A 27 -12.38 -22.17 1.32
CA PHE A 27 -13.82 -22.10 1.12
C PHE A 27 -14.21 -22.28 -0.36
N ALA A 28 -13.41 -21.72 -1.26
CA ALA A 28 -13.59 -21.93 -2.71
C ALA A 28 -13.39 -23.42 -3.09
N ALA A 29 -12.39 -24.09 -2.55
CA ALA A 29 -12.15 -25.51 -2.79
C ALA A 29 -13.30 -26.38 -2.29
N ILE A 30 -13.77 -26.17 -1.06
CA ILE A 30 -14.89 -26.92 -0.47
C ILE A 30 -16.16 -26.76 -1.30
N THR A 31 -16.50 -25.52 -1.68
CA THR A 31 -17.70 -25.25 -2.50
C THR A 31 -17.59 -25.85 -3.89
N SER A 32 -16.40 -25.81 -4.50
CA SER A 32 -16.16 -26.40 -5.82
C SER A 32 -16.30 -27.92 -5.81
N ILE A 33 -15.78 -28.59 -4.79
CA ILE A 33 -15.92 -30.05 -4.61
C ILE A 33 -17.40 -30.40 -4.42
N ALA A 34 -18.12 -29.67 -3.57
CA ALA A 34 -19.55 -29.90 -3.33
C ALA A 34 -20.36 -29.64 -4.59
N ALA A 35 -20.13 -28.56 -5.33
CA ALA A 35 -20.82 -28.26 -6.58
C ALA A 35 -20.62 -29.37 -7.64
N LYS A 36 -19.35 -29.85 -7.77
CA LYS A 36 -19.04 -30.96 -8.70
C LYS A 36 -19.75 -32.26 -8.30
N LYS A 37 -19.74 -32.58 -7.00
CA LYS A 37 -20.35 -33.81 -6.49
C LYS A 37 -21.87 -33.82 -6.61
N LEU A 38 -22.50 -32.68 -6.38
CA LEU A 38 -23.96 -32.51 -6.44
C LEU A 38 -24.48 -32.15 -7.83
N SER A 39 -23.64 -31.76 -8.77
CA SER A 39 -23.98 -31.17 -10.07
C SER A 39 -25.00 -30.01 -9.96
N LYS A 40 -24.81 -29.18 -8.91
CA LYS A 40 -25.68 -28.04 -8.60
C LYS A 40 -24.83 -26.84 -8.11
N PRO A 41 -25.34 -25.59 -8.29
CA PRO A 41 -24.71 -24.43 -7.66
C PRO A 41 -24.64 -24.58 -6.14
N VAL A 42 -23.49 -24.21 -5.56
CA VAL A 42 -23.28 -24.25 -4.11
C VAL A 42 -22.84 -22.86 -3.64
N LYS A 43 -23.44 -22.41 -2.52
CA LYS A 43 -23.08 -21.17 -1.84
C LYS A 43 -22.58 -21.48 -0.43
N LEU A 44 -21.43 -20.95 -0.07
CA LEU A 44 -20.88 -21.00 1.27
C LEU A 44 -20.81 -19.58 1.85
N ARG A 45 -21.29 -19.43 3.06
CA ARG A 45 -21.10 -18.24 3.89
C ARG A 45 -20.59 -18.70 5.24
N VAL A 46 -19.37 -18.30 5.58
CA VAL A 46 -18.77 -18.56 6.90
C VAL A 46 -19.30 -17.50 7.86
N ASP A 47 -19.71 -17.91 9.04
CA ASP A 47 -20.05 -16.96 10.08
C ASP A 47 -18.79 -16.38 10.74
N ARG A 48 -18.96 -15.40 11.64
CA ARG A 48 -17.85 -14.68 12.24
C ARG A 48 -17.03 -15.56 13.18
N ASP A 49 -17.69 -16.40 13.96
CA ASP A 49 -17.04 -17.20 14.99
C ASP A 49 -16.20 -18.30 14.34
N ASP A 50 -16.72 -18.96 13.32
CA ASP A 50 -15.97 -19.93 12.52
C ASP A 50 -14.80 -19.27 11.78
N ASP A 51 -14.99 -18.08 11.18
CA ASP A 51 -13.91 -17.35 10.52
C ASP A 51 -12.80 -16.98 11.52
N MET A 52 -13.15 -16.56 12.73
CA MET A 52 -12.18 -16.24 13.78
C MET A 52 -11.34 -17.45 14.23
N ILE A 53 -11.90 -18.65 14.15
CA ILE A 53 -11.21 -19.90 14.53
C ILE A 53 -10.42 -20.49 13.36
N MET A 54 -11.01 -20.50 12.16
CA MET A 54 -10.50 -21.27 11.02
C MET A 54 -9.45 -20.53 10.18
N THR A 55 -9.52 -19.18 10.13
CA THR A 55 -8.62 -18.38 9.28
C THR A 55 -7.44 -17.80 10.04
N GLY A 56 -6.35 -17.58 9.31
CA GLY A 56 -5.12 -17.00 9.84
C GLY A 56 -5.27 -15.55 10.29
N LYS A 57 -4.40 -15.16 11.21
CA LYS A 57 -4.34 -13.81 11.81
C LYS A 57 -2.97 -13.18 11.54
N ARG A 58 -2.76 -11.96 12.03
CA ARG A 58 -1.44 -11.33 12.01
C ARG A 58 -0.43 -12.19 12.76
N HIS A 59 0.76 -12.34 12.20
CA HIS A 59 1.87 -13.03 12.88
C HIS A 59 2.25 -12.26 14.16
N ASP A 60 2.31 -12.99 15.27
CA ASP A 60 3.03 -12.53 16.45
C ASP A 60 4.53 -12.73 16.21
N PHE A 61 5.33 -11.85 16.80
CA PHE A 61 6.78 -11.92 16.74
C PHE A 61 7.37 -11.85 18.15
N LEU A 62 8.36 -12.68 18.40
CA LEU A 62 9.29 -12.52 19.50
C LEU A 62 10.55 -11.84 18.97
N PHE A 63 11.01 -10.83 19.68
CA PHE A 63 12.27 -10.14 19.39
C PHE A 63 13.19 -10.23 20.58
N ASP A 64 14.44 -10.61 20.33
CA ASP A 64 15.55 -10.48 21.25
C ASP A 64 16.63 -9.63 20.57
N TYR A 65 17.26 -8.71 21.30
CA TYR A 65 18.20 -7.77 20.69
C TYR A 65 19.31 -7.30 21.61
N GLU A 66 20.42 -6.95 20.99
CA GLU A 66 21.54 -6.23 21.58
C GLU A 66 21.75 -4.94 20.80
N VAL A 67 21.86 -3.80 21.49
CA VAL A 67 22.05 -2.49 20.85
C VAL A 67 23.22 -1.75 21.47
N GLY A 68 24.17 -1.35 20.62
CA GLY A 68 25.26 -0.41 20.97
C GLY A 68 24.91 1.01 20.56
N PHE A 69 25.00 1.97 21.48
CA PHE A 69 24.72 3.37 21.23
C PHE A 69 25.66 4.28 22.03
N ASN A 70 25.82 5.52 21.56
CA ASN A 70 26.64 6.52 22.23
C ASN A 70 25.79 7.40 23.19
N ASN A 71 26.47 8.31 23.91
CA ASN A 71 25.83 9.22 24.89
C ASN A 71 24.84 10.21 24.26
N SER A 72 24.88 10.43 22.93
CA SER A 72 23.87 11.21 22.23
C SER A 72 22.63 10.39 21.87
N GLY A 73 22.66 9.07 22.10
CA GLY A 73 21.58 8.15 21.74
C GLY A 73 21.61 7.70 20.28
N GLU A 74 22.71 7.92 19.57
CA GLU A 74 22.93 7.44 18.23
C GLU A 74 23.24 5.95 18.25
N ILE A 75 22.51 5.15 17.47
CA ILE A 75 22.72 3.71 17.32
C ILE A 75 23.98 3.47 16.49
N LEU A 76 24.92 2.70 17.02
CA LEU A 76 26.19 2.34 16.38
C LEU A 76 26.17 0.92 15.81
N ALA A 77 25.50 0.01 16.51
CA ALA A 77 25.34 -1.38 16.08
C ALA A 77 24.06 -1.98 16.68
N LEU A 78 23.43 -2.90 15.96
CA LEU A 78 22.22 -3.57 16.36
C LEU A 78 22.25 -5.04 15.93
N LYS A 79 22.05 -5.95 16.88
CA LYS A 79 21.84 -7.37 16.61
C LYS A 79 20.43 -7.73 17.03
N ILE A 80 19.71 -8.42 16.14
CA ILE A 80 18.31 -8.81 16.38
C ILE A 80 18.12 -10.28 16.02
N MET A 81 17.50 -11.03 16.92
CA MET A 81 16.82 -12.27 16.64
C MET A 81 15.32 -12.01 16.59
N MET A 82 14.65 -12.41 15.51
CA MET A 82 13.19 -12.34 15.38
C MET A 82 12.62 -13.72 15.07
N ALA A 83 11.59 -14.12 15.80
CA ALA A 83 10.90 -15.39 15.62
C ALA A 83 9.40 -15.14 15.44
N SER A 84 8.85 -15.58 14.30
CA SER A 84 7.42 -15.45 14.00
C SER A 84 6.68 -16.75 14.19
N ARG A 85 5.45 -16.70 14.75
CA ARG A 85 4.55 -17.83 14.82
C ARG A 85 3.82 -17.98 13.50
N CYS A 86 4.11 -19.07 12.75
CA CYS A 86 3.58 -19.28 11.40
C CYS A 86 2.33 -20.16 11.35
N GLY A 87 2.13 -21.03 12.33
CA GLY A 87 1.07 -22.04 12.31
C GLY A 87 1.51 -23.34 11.64
N ILE A 88 0.55 -24.17 11.22
CA ILE A 88 0.80 -25.51 10.68
C ILE A 88 1.42 -25.51 9.29
N SER A 89 1.22 -24.46 8.51
CA SER A 89 1.79 -24.28 7.18
C SER A 89 2.32 -22.85 6.98
N PRO A 90 3.27 -22.63 6.06
CA PRO A 90 3.93 -21.33 5.92
C PRO A 90 3.04 -20.21 5.37
N ASP A 91 2.00 -20.50 4.58
CA ASP A 91 1.18 -19.51 3.88
C ASP A 91 2.06 -18.35 3.33
N LEU A 92 1.86 -17.13 3.79
CA LEU A 92 2.65 -15.94 3.40
C LEU A 92 3.77 -15.59 4.39
N SER A 93 4.05 -16.45 5.38
CA SER A 93 5.01 -16.17 6.46
C SER A 93 6.41 -15.80 5.96
N GLY A 94 6.87 -16.39 4.86
CA GLY A 94 8.17 -16.07 4.27
C GLY A 94 8.29 -14.60 3.92
N ALA A 95 7.41 -14.12 3.06
CA ALA A 95 7.42 -12.74 2.58
C ALA A 95 7.09 -11.71 3.70
N ILE A 96 6.31 -12.12 4.71
CA ILE A 96 6.02 -11.29 5.90
C ILE A 96 7.27 -11.08 6.75
N ASN A 97 8.04 -12.14 6.97
CA ASN A 97 9.33 -12.04 7.68
C ASN A 97 10.33 -11.18 6.91
N ASP A 98 10.44 -11.39 5.59
CA ASP A 98 11.32 -10.58 4.74
C ASP A 98 10.95 -9.09 4.82
N ARG A 99 9.66 -8.77 4.78
CA ARG A 99 9.21 -7.38 4.94
C ARG A 99 9.45 -6.83 6.35
N ALA A 100 9.36 -7.65 7.39
CA ALA A 100 9.73 -7.22 8.75
C ALA A 100 11.22 -6.86 8.82
N ILE A 101 12.10 -7.65 8.18
CA ILE A 101 13.52 -7.34 8.04
C ILE A 101 13.73 -6.00 7.34
N TYR A 102 13.09 -5.77 6.18
CA TYR A 102 13.21 -4.51 5.45
C TYR A 102 12.71 -3.27 6.21
N HIS A 103 11.81 -3.44 7.18
CA HIS A 103 11.20 -2.33 7.92
C HIS A 103 11.67 -2.24 9.37
N ILE A 104 12.68 -3.04 9.76
CA ILE A 104 13.29 -2.92 11.09
C ILE A 104 13.97 -1.57 11.30
N ASP A 105 14.38 -0.93 10.23
CA ASP A 105 14.98 0.40 10.24
C ASP A 105 13.95 1.52 10.45
N ASN A 106 12.66 1.27 10.15
CA ASN A 106 11.65 2.31 10.11
C ASN A 106 12.19 3.60 9.44
N ALA A 107 12.30 4.69 10.17
CA ALA A 107 12.85 5.98 9.70
C ALA A 107 14.31 6.21 10.11
N TYR A 108 15.01 5.21 10.64
CA TYR A 108 16.30 5.35 11.29
C TYR A 108 17.45 4.74 10.48
N PHE A 109 18.56 5.43 10.44
CA PHE A 109 19.80 4.92 9.87
C PHE A 109 20.48 3.94 10.85
N LEU A 110 20.69 2.72 10.39
CA LEU A 110 21.34 1.65 11.15
C LEU A 110 22.66 1.29 10.48
N PRO A 111 23.82 1.78 10.99
CA PRO A 111 25.10 1.63 10.30
C PRO A 111 25.62 0.19 10.27
N ASN A 112 25.40 -0.57 11.35
CA ASN A 112 25.81 -1.96 11.49
C ASN A 112 24.65 -2.75 12.05
N ILE A 113 24.18 -3.74 11.31
CA ILE A 113 23.06 -4.58 11.75
C ILE A 113 23.26 -6.03 11.38
N GLU A 114 22.96 -6.90 12.33
CA GLU A 114 22.82 -8.35 12.15
C GLU A 114 21.38 -8.75 12.48
N ILE A 115 20.70 -9.44 11.54
CA ILE A 115 19.33 -9.91 11.73
C ILE A 115 19.25 -11.40 11.49
N ASN A 116 18.80 -12.15 12.50
CA ASN A 116 18.48 -13.56 12.41
C ASN A 116 16.96 -13.73 12.49
N SER A 117 16.33 -14.22 11.43
CA SER A 117 14.86 -14.36 11.34
C SER A 117 14.42 -15.80 11.23
N TYR A 118 13.56 -16.22 12.16
CA TYR A 118 13.03 -17.58 12.26
C TYR A 118 11.53 -17.61 11.99
N ARG A 119 11.10 -18.57 11.19
CA ARG A 119 9.70 -18.87 10.90
C ARG A 119 9.32 -20.14 11.61
N CYS A 120 8.63 -20.00 12.74
CA CYS A 120 8.37 -21.12 13.64
C CYS A 120 7.07 -21.83 13.26
N LYS A 121 7.16 -23.11 12.90
CA LYS A 121 5.99 -23.98 12.76
C LYS A 121 5.37 -24.22 14.13
N THR A 122 4.04 -24.07 14.23
CA THR A 122 3.29 -24.26 15.48
C THR A 122 1.98 -25.01 15.22
N ASN A 123 1.38 -25.57 16.28
CA ASN A 123 0.13 -26.32 16.20
C ASN A 123 -1.11 -25.40 16.26
N THR A 124 -1.08 -24.33 15.51
CA THR A 124 -2.19 -23.36 15.37
C THR A 124 -2.56 -23.22 13.90
N VAL A 125 -3.68 -22.61 13.59
CA VAL A 125 -4.00 -22.20 12.21
C VAL A 125 -2.85 -21.37 11.63
N SER A 126 -2.64 -21.48 10.32
CA SER A 126 -1.57 -20.73 9.65
C SER A 126 -1.86 -19.25 9.70
N ASN A 127 -0.94 -18.48 10.30
CA ASN A 127 -1.02 -17.02 10.25
C ASN A 127 -0.78 -16.53 8.82
N THR A 128 -1.36 -15.38 8.48
CA THR A 128 -1.39 -14.88 7.12
C THR A 128 -1.12 -13.38 7.05
N ALA A 129 -1.24 -12.82 5.87
CA ALA A 129 -1.14 -11.39 5.64
C ALA A 129 -2.13 -10.61 6.50
N PHE A 130 -1.66 -9.53 7.08
CA PHE A 130 -2.49 -8.49 7.67
C PHE A 130 -1.85 -7.13 7.42
N ARG A 131 -2.66 -6.08 7.31
CA ARG A 131 -2.29 -4.71 6.94
C ARG A 131 -0.88 -4.31 7.41
N GLY A 132 0.01 -3.95 6.46
CA GLY A 132 1.43 -3.68 6.69
C GLY A 132 2.37 -4.87 6.50
N PHE A 133 1.86 -6.14 6.48
CA PHE A 133 2.55 -7.32 5.97
C PHE A 133 3.96 -7.54 6.54
N GLY A 134 4.13 -7.47 7.86
CA GLY A 134 5.44 -7.58 8.53
C GLY A 134 6.09 -6.23 8.86
N GLY A 135 5.82 -5.19 8.09
CA GLY A 135 6.34 -3.85 8.39
C GLY A 135 6.01 -3.36 9.80
N PRO A 136 4.75 -3.44 10.27
CA PRO A 136 4.43 -3.03 11.64
C PRO A 136 5.19 -3.78 12.72
N GLN A 137 5.48 -5.06 12.53
CA GLN A 137 6.22 -5.86 13.50
C GLN A 137 7.69 -5.40 13.59
N GLY A 138 8.36 -5.21 12.43
CA GLY A 138 9.72 -4.67 12.40
C GLY A 138 9.80 -3.27 13.00
N MET A 139 8.88 -2.38 12.62
CA MET A 139 8.81 -1.02 13.15
C MET A 139 8.55 -1.00 14.65
N PHE A 140 7.67 -1.86 15.17
CA PHE A 140 7.40 -1.97 16.60
C PHE A 140 8.65 -2.36 17.40
N CYS A 141 9.48 -3.26 16.86
CA CYS A 141 10.73 -3.65 17.49
C CYS A 141 11.67 -2.44 17.64
N ILE A 142 11.99 -1.73 16.56
CA ILE A 142 12.92 -0.60 16.63
C ILE A 142 12.40 0.57 17.47
N GLU A 143 11.08 0.81 17.46
CA GLU A 143 10.48 1.83 18.30
C GLU A 143 10.64 1.51 19.80
N ASN A 144 10.52 0.23 20.20
CA ASN A 144 10.84 -0.20 21.57
C ASN A 144 12.33 -0.05 21.89
N ILE A 145 13.22 -0.34 20.96
CA ILE A 145 14.67 -0.14 21.14
C ILE A 145 14.96 1.35 21.39
N ILE A 146 14.38 2.24 20.60
CA ILE A 146 14.51 3.70 20.78
C ILE A 146 13.99 4.15 22.15
N GLU A 147 12.85 3.65 22.60
CA GLU A 147 12.31 3.96 23.93
C GLU A 147 13.26 3.47 25.05
N ASN A 148 13.81 2.27 24.92
CA ASN A 148 14.75 1.72 25.90
C ASN A 148 16.06 2.52 25.96
N ILE A 149 16.59 2.97 24.82
CA ILE A 149 17.75 3.89 24.76
C ILE A 149 17.41 5.20 25.48
N ALA A 150 16.23 5.78 25.21
CA ALA A 150 15.78 7.02 25.84
C ALA A 150 15.69 6.90 27.37
N GLN A 151 15.12 5.80 27.86
CA GLN A 151 15.04 5.50 29.29
C GLN A 151 16.43 5.33 29.91
N LYS A 152 17.32 4.59 29.27
CA LYS A 152 18.69 4.34 29.76
C LYS A 152 19.50 5.62 29.87
N LEU A 153 19.32 6.56 28.92
CA LEU A 153 19.99 7.86 28.91
C LEU A 153 19.23 8.95 29.70
N ASN A 154 18.07 8.62 30.23
CA ASN A 154 17.15 9.60 30.87
C ASN A 154 16.88 10.82 29.96
N ARG A 155 16.59 10.55 28.67
CA ARG A 155 16.32 11.56 27.63
C ARG A 155 14.94 11.36 27.01
N GLU A 156 14.48 12.38 26.31
CA GLU A 156 13.22 12.30 25.55
C GLU A 156 13.36 11.39 24.34
N ALA A 157 12.47 10.40 24.21
CA ALA A 157 12.48 9.47 23.08
C ALA A 157 12.33 10.18 21.72
N SER A 158 11.61 11.31 21.67
CA SER A 158 11.51 12.13 20.45
C SER A 158 12.86 12.73 20.01
N GLU A 159 13.80 12.98 20.93
CA GLU A 159 15.14 13.42 20.60
C GLU A 159 15.99 12.27 20.09
N ILE A 160 15.92 11.11 20.72
CA ILE A 160 16.62 9.90 20.27
C ILE A 160 16.17 9.51 18.86
N ARG A 161 14.86 9.62 18.54
CA ARG A 161 14.35 9.43 17.17
C ARG A 161 15.05 10.35 16.18
N LYS A 162 15.11 11.65 16.45
CA LYS A 162 15.72 12.64 15.55
C LYS A 162 17.19 12.40 15.29
N VAL A 163 17.96 12.01 16.31
CA VAL A 163 19.39 11.73 16.17
C VAL A 163 19.65 10.60 15.17
N ASN A 164 18.74 9.63 15.13
CA ASN A 164 18.87 8.44 14.30
C ASN A 164 18.16 8.53 12.93
N PHE A 165 17.45 9.61 12.60
CA PHE A 165 16.79 9.74 11.31
C PHE A 165 17.78 9.62 10.15
N TYR A 166 17.30 9.02 9.05
CA TYR A 166 17.96 9.13 7.76
C TYR A 166 18.15 10.60 7.37
N LYS A 167 19.26 10.91 6.69
CA LYS A 167 19.61 12.27 6.24
C LYS A 167 19.93 12.28 4.75
N GLU A 168 19.70 13.39 4.05
CA GLU A 168 19.80 13.44 2.58
C GLU A 168 21.18 13.13 2.01
N LYS A 169 22.25 13.66 2.60
CA LYS A 169 23.61 13.59 2.03
C LYS A 169 24.46 12.46 2.61
N ILE A 170 24.28 12.18 3.89
CA ILE A 170 24.98 11.16 4.65
C ILE A 170 23.94 10.32 5.39
N LYS A 171 24.22 9.06 5.68
CA LYS A 171 23.25 8.20 6.37
C LYS A 171 21.92 8.07 5.58
N ASN A 172 22.00 7.92 4.26
CA ASN A 172 20.85 7.86 3.36
C ASN A 172 20.69 6.51 2.65
N THR A 173 21.41 5.51 3.08
CA THR A 173 21.34 4.15 2.52
C THR A 173 20.81 3.20 3.58
N THR A 174 19.77 2.43 3.24
CA THR A 174 19.20 1.43 4.13
C THR A 174 20.15 0.27 4.36
N HIS A 175 19.93 -0.52 5.41
CA HIS A 175 20.74 -1.70 5.72
C HIS A 175 20.69 -2.79 4.63
N TYR A 176 19.71 -2.73 3.72
CA TYR A 176 19.60 -3.59 2.55
C TYR A 176 20.11 -2.94 1.24
N GLY A 177 20.82 -1.81 1.34
CA GLY A 177 21.51 -1.17 0.21
C GLY A 177 20.67 -0.23 -0.67
N MET A 178 19.41 0.06 -0.32
CA MET A 178 18.59 1.01 -1.08
C MET A 178 18.88 2.46 -0.64
N ARG A 179 19.22 3.31 -1.59
CA ARG A 179 19.38 4.75 -1.33
C ARG A 179 18.03 5.44 -1.20
N ILE A 180 17.89 6.27 -0.17
CA ILE A 180 16.74 7.15 0.08
C ILE A 180 17.02 8.51 -0.55
N THR A 181 16.14 8.98 -1.43
CA THR A 181 16.32 10.20 -2.22
C THR A 181 15.31 11.30 -1.92
N ASP A 182 14.22 10.97 -1.25
CA ASP A 182 13.03 11.80 -1.06
C ASP A 182 12.57 11.84 0.42
N ASN A 183 13.52 11.92 1.34
CA ASN A 183 13.25 11.86 2.77
C ASN A 183 12.63 13.16 3.30
N VAL A 184 11.36 13.10 3.70
CA VAL A 184 10.62 14.23 4.30
C VAL A 184 10.26 14.01 5.76
N ILE A 185 10.81 12.95 6.38
CA ILE A 185 10.38 12.52 7.73
C ILE A 185 10.65 13.55 8.81
N GLU A 186 11.79 14.24 8.78
CA GLU A 186 12.14 15.24 9.79
C GLU A 186 11.18 16.44 9.76
N ASP A 187 10.80 16.88 8.57
CA ASP A 187 9.82 17.96 8.37
C ASP A 187 8.43 17.55 8.87
N ILE A 188 7.98 16.35 8.52
CA ILE A 188 6.70 15.80 8.98
C ILE A 188 6.68 15.73 10.51
N PHE A 189 7.72 15.17 11.09
CA PHE A 189 7.86 14.99 12.53
C PHE A 189 7.85 16.32 13.29
N ASN A 190 8.61 17.31 12.82
CA ASN A 190 8.65 18.63 13.42
C ASN A 190 7.33 19.39 13.28
N LYS A 191 6.68 19.32 12.12
CA LYS A 191 5.34 19.88 11.89
C LYS A 191 4.30 19.25 12.81
N LEU A 192 4.38 17.94 13.02
CA LEU A 192 3.44 17.24 13.90
C LEU A 192 3.64 17.60 15.37
N ILE A 193 4.88 17.67 15.86
CA ILE A 193 5.19 18.15 17.22
C ILE A 193 4.51 19.52 17.47
N LYS A 194 4.62 20.44 16.51
CA LYS A 194 4.04 21.78 16.62
C LYS A 194 2.52 21.75 16.56
N LYS A 195 1.93 21.09 15.55
CA LYS A 195 0.47 21.08 15.32
C LYS A 195 -0.30 20.35 16.41
N SER A 196 0.25 19.29 16.99
CA SER A 196 -0.39 18.51 18.05
C SER A 196 -0.18 19.12 19.45
N ASN A 197 0.54 20.23 19.57
CA ASN A 197 0.96 20.79 20.86
C ASN A 197 1.66 19.76 21.78
N TYR A 198 2.45 18.86 21.19
CA TYR A 198 3.05 17.69 21.86
C TYR A 198 3.74 18.03 23.18
N LYS A 199 4.60 19.08 23.20
CA LYS A 199 5.35 19.48 24.38
C LYS A 199 4.43 19.95 25.53
N LYS A 200 3.41 20.77 25.23
CA LYS A 200 2.43 21.25 26.21
C LYS A 200 1.63 20.09 26.80
N ARG A 201 1.07 19.23 25.94
CA ARG A 201 0.31 18.04 26.36
C ARG A 201 1.17 17.12 27.24
N LYS A 202 2.43 16.92 26.90
CA LYS A 202 3.34 16.09 27.69
C LYS A 202 3.54 16.65 29.11
N ALA A 203 3.70 17.97 29.23
CA ALA A 203 3.80 18.63 30.55
C ALA A 203 2.51 18.47 31.36
N GLU A 204 1.34 18.62 30.74
CA GLU A 204 0.03 18.41 31.35
C GLU A 204 -0.17 16.95 31.83
N ILE A 205 0.26 15.98 31.00
CA ILE A 205 0.24 14.55 31.33
C ILE A 205 1.14 14.25 32.53
N ASN A 206 2.35 14.81 32.56
CA ASN A 206 3.26 14.63 33.68
C ASN A 206 2.65 15.17 34.99
N ASN A 207 1.97 16.31 34.95
CA ASN A 207 1.27 16.89 36.10
C ASN A 207 0.06 16.02 36.50
N PHE A 208 -0.72 15.52 35.56
CA PHE A 208 -1.80 14.59 35.81
C PHE A 208 -1.29 13.32 36.50
N ASN A 209 -0.21 12.74 36.00
CA ASN A 209 0.37 11.50 36.52
C ASN A 209 0.93 11.64 37.95
N LYS A 210 1.42 12.83 38.32
CA LYS A 210 1.86 13.11 39.69
C LYS A 210 0.68 13.10 40.68
N LYS A 211 -0.50 13.60 40.26
CA LYS A 211 -1.69 13.73 41.10
C LYS A 211 -2.55 12.45 41.17
N ASN A 212 -2.45 11.58 40.16
CA ASN A 212 -3.29 10.37 40.08
C ASN A 212 -2.42 9.12 40.32
N LYS A 213 -2.86 8.27 41.24
CA LYS A 213 -2.16 7.01 41.60
C LYS A 213 -2.58 5.85 40.69
N VAL A 214 -3.85 5.78 40.34
CA VAL A 214 -4.48 4.67 39.59
C VAL A 214 -4.44 4.94 38.08
N LEU A 215 -5.05 6.04 37.66
CA LEU A 215 -5.08 6.38 36.24
C LEU A 215 -3.76 7.06 35.83
N LYS A 216 -3.15 6.57 34.76
CA LYS A 216 -1.95 7.15 34.16
C LYS A 216 -2.19 7.48 32.70
N LYS A 217 -1.68 8.61 32.25
CA LYS A 217 -1.68 9.02 30.86
C LYS A 217 -0.30 8.86 30.23
N GLY A 218 -0.27 8.60 28.95
CA GLY A 218 0.95 8.57 28.13
C GLY A 218 0.74 9.29 26.81
N ILE A 219 1.82 9.86 26.27
CA ILE A 219 1.84 10.44 24.92
C ILE A 219 3.14 10.08 24.25
N ALA A 220 3.06 9.62 23.01
CA ALA A 220 4.24 9.32 22.21
C ALA A 220 4.08 9.88 20.79
N ILE A 221 5.19 10.16 20.13
CA ILE A 221 5.26 10.50 18.72
C ILE A 221 6.14 9.49 18.01
N THR A 222 5.61 8.82 16.98
CA THR A 222 6.32 7.81 16.19
C THR A 222 6.33 8.17 14.71
N PRO A 223 7.46 8.04 14.01
CA PRO A 223 7.57 8.20 12.57
C PRO A 223 7.22 6.90 11.86
N VAL A 224 6.95 7.01 10.57
CA VAL A 224 6.81 5.86 9.65
C VAL A 224 7.50 6.19 8.32
N LYS A 225 8.37 5.28 7.86
CA LYS A 225 8.85 5.18 6.49
C LYS A 225 8.43 3.81 5.96
N PHE A 226 7.57 3.75 4.96
CA PHE A 226 7.04 2.49 4.45
C PHE A 226 7.31 2.31 2.96
N GLY A 227 7.92 1.19 2.59
CA GLY A 227 8.25 0.86 1.20
C GLY A 227 7.06 0.38 0.39
N ILE A 228 6.89 0.93 -0.80
CA ILE A 228 5.77 0.66 -1.71
C ILE A 228 6.26 -0.19 -2.87
N SER A 229 5.84 -1.41 -2.92
CA SER A 229 5.87 -2.48 -3.92
C SER A 229 5.78 -3.84 -3.27
N PHE A 230 5.55 -4.88 -4.07
CA PHE A 230 5.82 -6.26 -3.64
C PHE A 230 7.33 -6.49 -3.56
N THR A 231 7.79 -7.15 -2.50
CA THR A 231 9.18 -7.63 -2.38
C THR A 231 9.45 -8.81 -3.32
N THR A 232 8.40 -9.46 -3.81
CA THR A 232 8.44 -10.50 -4.83
C THR A 232 8.32 -9.85 -6.22
N THR A 233 9.41 -9.81 -6.96
CA THR A 233 9.58 -8.98 -8.18
C THR A 233 8.49 -9.24 -9.23
N HIS A 234 8.15 -10.49 -9.54
CA HIS A 234 7.18 -10.82 -10.58
C HIS A 234 5.75 -10.37 -10.27
N LEU A 235 5.42 -10.06 -9.01
CA LEU A 235 4.11 -9.51 -8.64
C LEU A 235 3.95 -8.01 -8.94
N ASN A 236 5.01 -7.33 -9.36
CA ASN A 236 4.95 -5.90 -9.68
C ASN A 236 4.65 -5.66 -11.16
N GLN A 237 3.52 -6.21 -11.62
CA GLN A 237 3.03 -6.09 -13.00
C GLN A 237 1.50 -6.04 -13.05
N GLY A 238 0.96 -5.48 -14.11
CA GLY A 238 -0.47 -5.46 -14.36
C GLY A 238 -0.81 -5.11 -15.79
N GLY A 239 -2.02 -5.47 -16.19
CA GLY A 239 -2.57 -5.19 -17.50
C GLY A 239 -3.88 -4.40 -17.41
N ALA A 240 -4.23 -3.75 -18.50
CA ALA A 240 -5.50 -3.06 -18.68
C ALA A 240 -6.00 -3.24 -20.12
N LEU A 241 -7.30 -3.05 -20.30
CA LEU A 241 -7.95 -3.02 -21.59
C LEU A 241 -8.86 -1.78 -21.65
N VAL A 242 -8.69 -0.98 -22.70
CA VAL A 242 -9.42 0.25 -22.93
C VAL A 242 -10.17 0.14 -24.25
N HIS A 243 -11.48 0.39 -24.22
CA HIS A 243 -12.33 0.48 -25.40
C HIS A 243 -13.00 1.85 -25.48
N ILE A 244 -13.04 2.46 -26.65
CA ILE A 244 -13.80 3.67 -26.93
C ILE A 244 -14.94 3.30 -27.87
N TYR A 245 -16.17 3.59 -27.47
CA TYR A 245 -17.35 3.42 -28.30
C TYR A 245 -17.54 4.61 -29.27
N THR A 246 -18.31 4.43 -30.31
CA THR A 246 -18.51 5.45 -31.37
C THR A 246 -19.15 6.74 -30.87
N ASP A 247 -19.80 6.73 -29.72
CA ASP A 247 -20.34 7.89 -29.05
C ASP A 247 -19.33 8.65 -28.18
N GLY A 248 -18.07 8.18 -28.12
CA GLY A 248 -16.99 8.73 -27.31
C GLY A 248 -16.96 8.26 -25.86
N SER A 249 -17.89 7.41 -25.45
CA SER A 249 -17.83 6.78 -24.11
C SER A 249 -16.72 5.73 -24.03
N ILE A 250 -16.17 5.51 -22.84
CA ILE A 250 -15.01 4.65 -22.62
C ILE A 250 -15.34 3.56 -21.64
N HIS A 251 -14.92 2.34 -21.95
CA HIS A 251 -15.01 1.19 -21.07
C HIS A 251 -13.62 0.70 -20.70
N LEU A 252 -13.36 0.60 -19.40
CA LEU A 252 -12.09 0.14 -18.83
C LEU A 252 -12.24 -1.24 -18.19
N ASN A 253 -11.23 -2.07 -18.40
CA ASN A 253 -11.02 -3.32 -17.65
C ASN A 253 -9.59 -3.31 -17.09
N HIS A 254 -9.45 -3.78 -15.86
CA HIS A 254 -8.16 -3.91 -15.18
C HIS A 254 -8.19 -5.06 -14.17
N GLY A 255 -7.01 -5.50 -13.71
CA GLY A 255 -6.89 -6.65 -12.81
C GLY A 255 -7.04 -6.33 -11.32
N GLY A 256 -7.16 -5.07 -10.93
CA GLY A 256 -7.27 -4.68 -9.54
C GLY A 256 -8.66 -4.91 -8.95
N ILE A 257 -8.74 -5.22 -7.65
CA ILE A 257 -9.98 -5.48 -6.92
C ILE A 257 -10.37 -4.27 -6.09
N GLU A 258 -11.66 -3.88 -6.14
CA GLU A 258 -12.23 -2.86 -5.26
C GLU A 258 -12.56 -3.46 -3.89
N MET A 259 -11.93 -2.91 -2.84
CA MET A 259 -12.06 -3.34 -1.46
C MET A 259 -12.54 -2.22 -0.52
N GLY A 260 -13.03 -1.10 -1.08
CA GLY A 260 -13.39 0.12 -0.36
C GLY A 260 -12.32 1.22 -0.41
N GLN A 261 -11.16 0.96 -1.04
CA GLN A 261 -10.07 1.93 -1.17
C GLN A 261 -10.29 2.95 -2.30
N GLY A 262 -11.39 2.87 -3.03
CA GLY A 262 -11.72 3.78 -4.12
C GLY A 262 -10.89 3.56 -5.39
N LEU A 263 -10.46 2.31 -5.65
CA LEU A 263 -9.64 1.97 -6.81
C LEU A 263 -10.35 2.32 -8.12
N MET A 264 -11.61 1.89 -8.27
CA MET A 264 -12.39 2.12 -9.50
C MET A 264 -12.49 3.62 -9.81
N THR A 265 -12.82 4.43 -8.81
CA THR A 265 -12.89 5.89 -8.98
C THR A 265 -11.54 6.48 -9.38
N LYS A 266 -10.44 6.07 -8.73
CA LYS A 266 -9.11 6.58 -9.05
C LYS A 266 -8.68 6.22 -10.47
N LEU A 267 -8.93 4.99 -10.92
CA LEU A 267 -8.57 4.56 -12.27
C LEU A 267 -9.44 5.24 -13.36
N ALA A 268 -10.72 5.47 -13.07
CA ALA A 268 -11.55 6.28 -13.97
C ALA A 268 -11.06 7.73 -14.08
N LEU A 269 -10.63 8.33 -12.95
CA LEU A 269 -10.03 9.68 -12.96
C LEU A 269 -8.72 9.72 -13.74
N VAL A 270 -7.87 8.70 -13.64
CA VAL A 270 -6.66 8.59 -14.46
C VAL A 270 -7.01 8.60 -15.95
N ALA A 271 -7.96 7.77 -16.38
CA ALA A 271 -8.37 7.72 -17.77
C ALA A 271 -9.05 9.02 -18.25
N SER A 272 -9.89 9.62 -17.41
CA SER A 272 -10.53 10.91 -17.63
C SER A 272 -9.48 12.00 -17.88
N ASN A 273 -8.48 12.10 -17.03
CA ASN A 273 -7.39 13.07 -17.17
C ASN A 273 -6.56 12.83 -18.44
N GLU A 274 -6.23 11.58 -18.73
CA GLU A 274 -5.42 11.24 -19.91
C GLU A 274 -6.12 11.57 -21.23
N PHE A 275 -7.43 11.36 -21.33
CA PHE A 275 -8.21 11.71 -22.51
C PHE A 275 -8.76 13.15 -22.50
N GLY A 276 -8.60 13.88 -21.40
CA GLY A 276 -9.20 15.21 -21.24
C GLY A 276 -10.74 15.19 -21.25
N LEU A 277 -11.35 14.14 -20.72
CA LEU A 277 -12.81 13.92 -20.68
C LEU A 277 -13.36 14.12 -19.28
N ASN A 278 -14.66 14.39 -19.17
CA ASN A 278 -15.36 14.34 -17.90
C ASN A 278 -15.45 12.88 -17.40
N TYR A 279 -15.48 12.72 -16.08
CA TYR A 279 -15.51 11.43 -15.41
C TYR A 279 -16.69 10.54 -15.85
N GLU A 280 -17.84 11.13 -16.14
CA GLU A 280 -19.08 10.45 -16.52
C GLU A 280 -18.96 9.65 -17.83
N HIS A 281 -17.99 10.00 -18.68
CA HIS A 281 -17.71 9.25 -19.91
C HIS A 281 -17.03 7.91 -19.67
N ILE A 282 -16.55 7.66 -18.44
CA ILE A 282 -15.72 6.48 -18.11
C ILE A 282 -16.54 5.45 -17.34
N LYS A 283 -16.66 4.25 -17.87
CA LYS A 283 -17.24 3.10 -17.19
C LYS A 283 -16.18 2.04 -16.92
N ILE A 284 -16.18 1.48 -15.71
CA ILE A 284 -15.30 0.36 -15.34
C ILE A 284 -16.17 -0.86 -15.02
N SER A 285 -15.82 -2.00 -15.59
CA SER A 285 -16.48 -3.27 -15.26
C SER A 285 -15.87 -3.92 -14.02
N SER A 286 -16.60 -4.88 -13.43
CA SER A 286 -16.06 -5.72 -12.35
C SER A 286 -14.84 -6.51 -12.85
N THR A 287 -13.92 -6.78 -11.93
CA THR A 287 -12.74 -7.60 -12.23
C THR A 287 -13.11 -9.06 -12.37
N ASP A 288 -12.64 -9.70 -13.43
CA ASP A 288 -12.76 -11.14 -13.65
C ASP A 288 -11.58 -11.68 -14.47
N THR A 289 -11.44 -13.01 -14.50
CA THR A 289 -10.27 -13.67 -15.10
C THR A 289 -10.33 -13.75 -16.63
N GLU A 290 -11.44 -13.36 -17.28
CA GLU A 290 -11.55 -13.42 -18.75
C GLU A 290 -11.10 -12.14 -19.46
N LYS A 291 -10.90 -11.05 -18.73
CA LYS A 291 -10.72 -9.71 -19.33
C LYS A 291 -9.28 -9.21 -19.36
N VAL A 292 -8.50 -9.49 -18.35
CA VAL A 292 -7.16 -8.87 -18.21
C VAL A 292 -6.13 -9.92 -17.81
N PRO A 293 -5.14 -10.17 -18.68
CA PRO A 293 -4.00 -11.02 -18.35
C PRO A 293 -2.98 -10.31 -17.45
N ASN A 294 -2.02 -11.06 -16.94
CA ASN A 294 -0.87 -10.53 -16.20
C ASN A 294 -1.24 -9.61 -15.04
N THR A 295 -2.19 -10.03 -14.22
CA THR A 295 -2.57 -9.25 -13.06
C THR A 295 -1.94 -9.79 -11.79
N SER A 296 -1.67 -8.92 -10.83
CA SER A 296 -1.18 -9.25 -9.50
C SER A 296 -2.26 -9.05 -8.46
N ALA A 297 -2.09 -9.63 -7.27
CA ALA A 297 -2.98 -9.40 -6.15
C ALA A 297 -3.12 -7.89 -5.84
N SER A 298 -4.30 -7.45 -5.43
CA SER A 298 -4.54 -6.08 -4.99
C SER A 298 -3.97 -5.86 -3.58
N ALA A 299 -2.65 -5.77 -3.48
CA ALA A 299 -1.89 -5.69 -2.25
C ALA A 299 -0.68 -4.73 -2.37
N ALA A 300 0.20 -4.72 -1.37
CA ALA A 300 1.44 -3.95 -1.31
C ALA A 300 1.28 -2.43 -1.51
N SER A 301 0.07 -1.89 -1.37
CA SER A 301 -0.29 -0.50 -1.65
C SER A 301 0.06 -0.01 -3.08
N ALA A 302 0.27 -0.93 -4.02
CA ALA A 302 0.73 -0.65 -5.38
C ALA A 302 -0.35 -0.82 -6.45
N THR A 303 -1.59 -1.18 -6.07
CA THR A 303 -2.66 -1.52 -7.03
C THR A 303 -3.01 -0.35 -7.95
N THR A 304 -3.11 0.87 -7.42
CA THR A 304 -3.40 2.06 -8.22
C THR A 304 -2.22 2.40 -9.14
N ASP A 305 -0.99 2.30 -8.65
CA ASP A 305 0.23 2.56 -9.43
C ASP A 305 0.33 1.63 -10.64
N ILE A 306 0.19 0.33 -10.39
CA ILE A 306 0.36 -0.70 -11.43
C ILE A 306 -0.77 -0.64 -12.46
N ASN A 307 -2.02 -0.64 -12.01
CA ASN A 307 -3.17 -0.67 -12.93
C ASN A 307 -3.38 0.69 -13.61
N GLY A 308 -3.11 1.81 -12.91
CA GLY A 308 -3.14 3.15 -13.49
C GLY A 308 -2.11 3.31 -14.60
N ALA A 309 -0.87 2.89 -14.38
CA ALA A 309 0.16 2.92 -15.40
C ALA A 309 -0.15 2.00 -16.61
N ALA A 310 -0.77 0.83 -16.38
CA ALA A 310 -1.22 -0.03 -17.47
C ALA A 310 -2.34 0.63 -18.30
N ILE A 311 -3.27 1.33 -17.66
CA ILE A 311 -4.32 2.12 -18.34
C ILE A 311 -3.69 3.25 -19.17
N VAL A 312 -2.74 3.99 -18.60
CA VAL A 312 -2.02 5.06 -19.33
C VAL A 312 -1.32 4.50 -20.57
N ASN A 313 -0.68 3.34 -20.46
CA ASN A 313 -0.04 2.69 -21.62
C ASN A 313 -1.05 2.30 -22.70
N ALA A 314 -2.22 1.74 -22.32
CA ALA A 314 -3.29 1.45 -23.29
C ALA A 314 -3.80 2.73 -23.97
N ILE A 315 -4.02 3.80 -23.20
CA ILE A 315 -4.47 5.09 -23.71
C ILE A 315 -3.45 5.71 -24.66
N ASN A 316 -2.17 5.64 -24.33
CA ASN A 316 -1.10 6.15 -25.19
C ASN A 316 -1.05 5.44 -26.54
N ASN A 317 -1.26 4.11 -26.57
CA ASN A 317 -1.36 3.37 -27.83
C ASN A 317 -2.54 3.86 -28.69
N ILE A 318 -3.72 4.05 -28.08
CA ILE A 318 -4.91 4.56 -28.79
C ILE A 318 -4.66 5.99 -29.27
N LYS A 319 -4.12 6.86 -28.41
CA LYS A 319 -3.81 8.26 -28.79
C LYS A 319 -2.78 8.36 -29.89
N SER A 320 -1.80 7.46 -29.93
CA SER A 320 -0.83 7.41 -31.04
C SER A 320 -1.56 7.21 -32.37
N GLY A 321 -2.40 6.19 -32.48
CA GLY A 321 -3.17 5.94 -33.71
C GLY A 321 -4.16 7.06 -34.06
N LEU A 322 -4.81 7.64 -33.05
CA LEU A 322 -5.70 8.81 -33.26
C LEU A 322 -4.90 10.04 -33.73
N ASN A 323 -3.73 10.28 -33.18
CA ASN A 323 -2.90 11.43 -33.57
C ASN A 323 -2.38 11.28 -35.00
N GLU A 324 -1.90 10.09 -35.39
CA GLU A 324 -1.53 9.78 -36.76
C GLU A 324 -2.68 10.01 -37.73
N PHE A 325 -3.88 9.51 -37.37
CA PHE A 325 -5.10 9.79 -38.13
C PHE A 325 -5.41 11.29 -38.25
N ILE A 326 -5.31 12.06 -37.18
CA ILE A 326 -5.53 13.51 -37.18
C ILE A 326 -4.54 14.19 -38.14
N TYR A 327 -3.25 13.85 -38.06
CA TYR A 327 -2.23 14.41 -38.94
C TYR A 327 -2.54 14.15 -40.41
N ASP A 328 -2.92 12.93 -40.76
CA ASP A 328 -3.19 12.53 -42.12
C ASP A 328 -4.52 13.04 -42.65
N TYR A 329 -5.58 12.91 -41.91
CA TYR A 329 -6.94 13.26 -42.34
C TYR A 329 -7.15 14.78 -42.43
N PHE A 330 -6.67 15.52 -41.43
CA PHE A 330 -6.84 16.97 -41.38
C PHE A 330 -5.66 17.75 -41.96
N LYS A 331 -4.62 17.05 -42.46
CA LYS A 331 -3.40 17.64 -43.06
C LYS A 331 -2.75 18.67 -42.14
N THR A 332 -2.50 18.29 -40.88
CA THR A 332 -1.88 19.13 -39.86
C THR A 332 -0.60 18.53 -39.31
N ASN A 333 0.31 19.37 -38.81
CA ASN A 333 1.52 18.94 -38.09
C ASN A 333 1.58 19.60 -36.71
N SER A 334 0.48 20.22 -36.27
CA SER A 334 0.45 20.92 -34.99
C SER A 334 0.34 19.96 -33.80
N LYS A 335 0.70 20.47 -32.64
CA LYS A 335 0.53 19.72 -31.38
C LYS A 335 -0.95 19.48 -31.10
N ILE A 336 -1.33 18.23 -30.89
CA ILE A 336 -2.68 17.82 -30.55
C ILE A 336 -2.85 17.90 -29.03
N LYS A 337 -3.95 18.53 -28.57
CA LYS A 337 -4.31 18.62 -27.14
C LYS A 337 -5.71 18.05 -26.92
N TYR A 338 -5.83 17.16 -25.95
CA TYR A 338 -7.09 16.59 -25.45
C TYR A 338 -7.47 17.29 -24.15
N GLU A 339 -8.59 18.00 -24.12
CA GLU A 339 -9.00 18.79 -22.95
C GLU A 339 -10.50 19.13 -23.01
N ASN A 340 -11.18 19.08 -21.85
CA ASN A 340 -12.57 19.51 -21.69
C ASN A 340 -13.56 18.89 -22.70
N ASN A 341 -13.42 17.58 -22.96
CA ASN A 341 -14.19 16.79 -23.93
C ASN A 341 -13.97 17.17 -25.40
N PHE A 342 -12.93 17.94 -25.71
CA PHE A 342 -12.57 18.34 -27.05
C PHE A 342 -11.13 17.99 -27.40
N VAL A 343 -10.86 17.97 -28.69
CA VAL A 343 -9.51 17.81 -29.27
C VAL A 343 -9.18 19.07 -30.04
N TYR A 344 -8.01 19.63 -29.73
CA TYR A 344 -7.52 20.89 -30.30
C TYR A 344 -6.29 20.64 -31.14
N PHE A 345 -6.24 21.18 -32.36
CA PHE A 345 -5.08 21.20 -33.24
C PHE A 345 -5.23 22.35 -34.22
N ASP A 346 -4.14 23.04 -34.59
CA ASP A 346 -4.16 24.32 -35.31
C ASP A 346 -5.09 25.34 -34.64
N LYS A 347 -6.03 25.87 -35.40
CA LYS A 347 -7.14 26.72 -34.91
C LYS A 347 -8.47 25.96 -34.79
N ARG A 348 -8.43 24.60 -34.91
CA ARG A 348 -9.61 23.74 -34.90
C ARG A 348 -9.93 23.26 -33.49
N LYS A 349 -11.19 23.08 -33.23
CA LYS A 349 -11.73 22.46 -32.01
C LYS A 349 -12.85 21.52 -32.46
N ILE A 350 -12.64 20.21 -32.23
CA ILE A 350 -13.66 19.19 -32.50
C ILE A 350 -14.02 18.48 -31.22
N SER A 351 -15.24 18.00 -31.08
CA SER A 351 -15.62 17.22 -29.90
C SER A 351 -14.93 15.84 -29.95
N PHE A 352 -14.62 15.29 -28.77
CA PHE A 352 -14.04 13.95 -28.71
C PHE A 352 -14.93 12.92 -29.41
N LYS A 353 -16.26 12.99 -29.19
CA LYS A 353 -17.27 12.16 -29.87
C LYS A 353 -17.18 12.23 -31.40
N GLU A 354 -17.09 13.43 -31.94
CA GLU A 354 -16.99 13.65 -33.39
C GLU A 354 -15.69 13.06 -33.95
N LEU A 355 -14.54 13.28 -33.28
CA LEU A 355 -13.28 12.67 -33.66
C LEU A 355 -13.40 11.14 -33.67
N ILE A 356 -13.93 10.53 -32.62
CA ILE A 356 -14.05 9.09 -32.48
C ILE A 356 -14.98 8.50 -33.55
N ASN A 357 -16.11 9.14 -33.84
CA ASN A 357 -16.99 8.68 -34.91
C ASN A 357 -16.31 8.78 -36.28
N THR A 358 -15.58 9.86 -36.56
CA THR A 358 -14.81 10.05 -37.80
C THR A 358 -13.70 8.98 -37.91
N ALA A 359 -12.98 8.73 -36.84
CA ALA A 359 -11.94 7.71 -36.78
C ALA A 359 -12.53 6.30 -37.04
N TYR A 360 -13.68 5.97 -36.43
CA TYR A 360 -14.39 4.70 -36.67
C TYR A 360 -14.75 4.50 -38.15
N LEU A 361 -15.34 5.51 -38.79
CA LEU A 361 -15.70 5.49 -40.21
C LEU A 361 -14.46 5.33 -41.13
N ASN A 362 -13.29 5.76 -40.65
CA ASN A 362 -12.00 5.56 -41.34
C ASN A 362 -11.24 4.31 -40.89
N ARG A 363 -11.88 3.41 -40.14
CA ARG A 363 -11.33 2.10 -39.71
C ARG A 363 -10.09 2.23 -38.82
N ILE A 364 -10.04 3.25 -37.98
CA ILE A 364 -8.98 3.45 -36.97
C ILE A 364 -9.31 2.61 -35.73
N PRO A 365 -8.37 1.85 -35.17
CA PRO A 365 -8.59 1.05 -33.95
C PRO A 365 -8.94 1.94 -32.75
N LEU A 366 -10.03 1.60 -32.03
CA LEU A 366 -10.54 2.34 -30.88
C LEU A 366 -10.38 1.53 -29.58
N SER A 367 -9.52 0.54 -29.57
CA SER A 367 -9.22 -0.27 -28.40
C SER A 367 -7.76 -0.66 -28.34
N SER A 368 -7.24 -0.77 -27.11
CA SER A 368 -5.88 -1.29 -26.88
C SER A 368 -5.78 -1.97 -25.53
N SER A 369 -4.93 -2.99 -25.45
CA SER A 369 -4.40 -3.48 -24.19
C SER A 369 -3.18 -2.65 -23.77
N GLY A 370 -3.00 -2.50 -22.45
CA GLY A 370 -1.81 -1.91 -21.88
C GLY A 370 -1.18 -2.85 -20.86
N PHE A 371 0.13 -2.84 -20.79
CA PHE A 371 0.90 -3.61 -19.83
C PHE A 371 1.88 -2.69 -19.11
N TYR A 372 2.03 -2.90 -17.80
CA TYR A 372 3.02 -2.21 -16.99
C TYR A 372 3.75 -3.17 -16.07
N LYS A 373 5.04 -3.00 -15.94
CA LYS A 373 5.89 -3.62 -14.92
C LYS A 373 6.64 -2.52 -14.17
N THR A 374 6.68 -2.62 -12.84
CA THR A 374 7.40 -1.64 -12.02
C THR A 374 8.90 -1.73 -12.27
N ASN A 375 9.48 -0.61 -12.69
CA ASN A 375 10.90 -0.50 -12.98
C ASN A 375 11.74 -0.39 -11.70
N LYS A 376 13.06 -0.60 -11.82
CA LYS A 376 14.06 -0.36 -10.78
C LYS A 376 13.95 -1.23 -9.52
N ILE A 377 13.09 -2.22 -9.47
CA ILE A 377 13.05 -3.19 -8.38
C ILE A 377 14.06 -4.29 -8.69
N ASN A 378 15.01 -4.47 -7.79
CA ASN A 378 16.05 -5.49 -7.90
C ASN A 378 16.47 -5.94 -6.49
N VAL A 379 16.21 -7.19 -6.18
CA VAL A 379 16.48 -7.78 -4.86
C VAL A 379 17.12 -9.15 -5.02
N ASN A 380 18.21 -9.36 -4.32
CA ASN A 380 18.74 -10.71 -4.11
C ASN A 380 17.93 -11.40 -3.00
N THR A 381 17.14 -12.39 -3.36
CA THR A 381 16.23 -13.10 -2.42
C THR A 381 16.92 -13.92 -1.37
N LYS A 382 18.22 -14.25 -1.55
CA LYS A 382 19.01 -15.00 -0.56
C LYS A 382 19.61 -14.09 0.51
N THR A 383 20.09 -12.92 0.11
CA THR A 383 20.75 -11.97 1.02
C THR A 383 19.84 -10.84 1.46
N LEU A 384 18.66 -10.69 0.84
CA LEU A 384 17.72 -9.59 1.01
C LEU A 384 18.35 -8.21 0.75
N GLN A 385 19.40 -8.16 -0.10
CA GLN A 385 20.07 -6.92 -0.47
C GLN A 385 19.57 -6.42 -1.82
N GLY A 386 19.50 -5.08 -1.97
CA GLY A 386 19.12 -4.43 -3.21
C GLY A 386 18.04 -3.37 -3.04
N ARG A 387 17.21 -3.22 -4.07
CA ARG A 387 16.10 -2.24 -4.11
C ARG A 387 14.73 -2.96 -4.11
N PRO A 388 14.16 -3.29 -2.95
CA PRO A 388 12.87 -3.99 -2.86
C PRO A 388 11.67 -3.09 -3.13
N PHE A 389 11.82 -1.76 -3.08
CA PHE A 389 10.72 -0.80 -3.18
C PHE A 389 10.93 0.20 -4.31
N LEU A 390 9.83 0.62 -4.93
CA LEU A 390 9.87 1.68 -5.93
C LEU A 390 10.16 3.04 -5.27
N TYR A 391 9.44 3.35 -4.18
CA TYR A 391 9.57 4.55 -3.37
C TYR A 391 9.13 4.27 -1.93
N PHE A 392 9.29 5.28 -1.06
CA PHE A 392 8.78 5.25 0.31
C PHE A 392 7.63 6.24 0.48
N THR A 393 6.67 5.91 1.33
CA THR A 393 5.71 6.86 1.88
C THR A 393 6.10 7.19 3.32
N TYR A 394 5.84 8.42 3.74
CA TYR A 394 6.24 8.94 5.04
C TYR A 394 5.05 9.43 5.84
N GLY A 395 5.14 9.30 7.14
CA GLY A 395 4.15 9.82 8.06
C GLY A 395 4.67 9.86 9.49
N ALA A 396 3.92 10.52 10.37
CA ALA A 396 4.12 10.45 11.80
C ALA A 396 2.79 10.56 12.53
N ALA A 397 2.71 9.94 13.70
CA ALA A 397 1.55 9.97 14.56
C ALA A 397 1.92 10.38 15.99
N VAL A 398 1.10 11.26 16.60
CA VAL A 398 1.10 11.50 18.03
C VAL A 398 -0.14 10.82 18.61
N THR A 399 0.07 9.95 19.59
CA THR A 399 -1.03 9.23 20.24
C THR A 399 -0.99 9.49 21.75
N GLU A 400 -2.13 9.90 22.31
CA GLU A 400 -2.35 10.04 23.74
C GLU A 400 -3.27 8.95 24.23
N VAL A 401 -2.88 8.30 25.34
CA VAL A 401 -3.63 7.19 25.94
C VAL A 401 -3.81 7.43 27.44
N ILE A 402 -4.82 6.78 28.01
CA ILE A 402 -4.99 6.63 29.45
C ILE A 402 -5.06 5.15 29.79
N ILE A 403 -4.45 4.77 30.90
CA ILE A 403 -4.40 3.38 31.38
C ILE A 403 -4.83 3.36 32.85
N ASP A 404 -5.70 2.43 33.21
CA ASP A 404 -5.98 2.06 34.58
C ASP A 404 -4.94 1.02 35.05
N LYS A 405 -4.15 1.35 36.07
CA LYS A 405 -3.11 0.47 36.59
C LYS A 405 -3.65 -0.75 37.36
N LEU A 406 -4.90 -0.72 37.83
CA LEU A 406 -5.48 -1.83 38.57
C LEU A 406 -6.05 -2.89 37.64
N THR A 407 -6.73 -2.48 36.58
CA THR A 407 -7.41 -3.40 35.66
C THR A 407 -6.61 -3.67 34.38
N GLY A 408 -5.66 -2.79 34.01
CA GLY A 408 -4.97 -2.80 32.73
C GLY A 408 -5.80 -2.26 31.55
N GLU A 409 -7.04 -1.84 31.82
CA GLU A 409 -7.86 -1.21 30.77
C GLU A 409 -7.19 0.06 30.24
N ASN A 410 -7.26 0.22 28.93
CA ASN A 410 -6.69 1.39 28.26
C ASN A 410 -7.68 2.02 27.28
N LYS A 411 -7.52 3.32 27.06
CA LYS A 411 -8.30 4.08 26.08
C LYS A 411 -7.40 5.05 25.35
N ILE A 412 -7.53 5.08 24.03
CA ILE A 412 -6.94 6.12 23.18
C ILE A 412 -7.77 7.39 23.37
N LEU A 413 -7.12 8.48 23.77
CA LEU A 413 -7.77 9.77 24.00
C LEU A 413 -7.74 10.66 22.76
N GLN A 414 -6.59 10.67 22.07
CA GLN A 414 -6.40 11.47 20.87
C GLN A 414 -5.30 10.87 19.98
N VAL A 415 -5.49 10.99 18.67
CA VAL A 415 -4.48 10.67 17.65
C VAL A 415 -4.38 11.84 16.68
N ASP A 416 -3.17 12.36 16.50
CA ASP A 416 -2.85 13.36 15.50
C ASP A 416 -1.89 12.75 14.48
N ILE A 417 -2.20 12.84 13.19
CA ILE A 417 -1.39 12.24 12.13
C ILE A 417 -1.06 13.27 11.06
N ILE A 418 0.20 13.29 10.62
CA ILE A 418 0.60 13.91 9.35
C ILE A 418 1.14 12.80 8.45
N HIS A 419 0.61 12.72 7.24
CA HIS A 419 0.98 11.71 6.26
C HIS A 419 1.25 12.37 4.91
N ASP A 420 2.39 12.07 4.29
CA ASP A 420 2.68 12.43 2.92
C ASP A 420 2.03 11.40 1.98
N VAL A 421 1.10 11.87 1.18
CA VAL A 421 0.38 11.05 0.19
C VAL A 421 0.73 11.47 -1.25
N GLY A 422 1.71 12.35 -1.43
CA GLY A 422 2.02 12.95 -2.71
C GLY A 422 0.83 13.75 -3.28
N ASN A 423 0.70 13.78 -4.59
CA ASN A 423 -0.46 14.39 -5.27
C ASN A 423 -1.65 13.44 -5.23
N SER A 424 -2.66 13.76 -4.45
CA SER A 424 -3.86 12.92 -4.32
C SER A 424 -4.69 12.90 -5.60
N ILE A 425 -4.96 11.70 -6.13
CA ILE A 425 -5.88 11.51 -7.28
C ILE A 425 -7.33 11.71 -6.84
N ASN A 426 -7.66 11.34 -5.60
CA ASN A 426 -9.01 11.50 -5.02
C ASN A 426 -8.89 11.90 -3.54
N THR A 427 -9.05 13.20 -3.27
CA THR A 427 -8.93 13.78 -1.92
C THR A 427 -9.99 13.25 -0.93
N VAL A 428 -11.20 12.93 -1.41
CA VAL A 428 -12.30 12.42 -0.59
C VAL A 428 -11.93 11.09 0.07
N SER A 429 -11.26 10.20 -0.65
CA SER A 429 -10.82 8.89 -0.10
C SER A 429 -9.87 9.01 1.07
N TYR A 430 -9.04 10.06 1.11
CA TYR A 430 -8.07 10.25 2.20
C TYR A 430 -8.68 10.91 3.43
N THR A 431 -9.64 11.80 3.25
CA THR A 431 -10.23 12.57 4.35
C THR A 431 -11.36 11.82 5.06
N HIS A 432 -12.14 11.03 4.37
CA HIS A 432 -13.35 10.42 4.91
C HIS A 432 -13.26 8.91 5.16
N LEU A 433 -12.65 8.14 4.26
CA LEU A 433 -12.63 6.68 4.37
C LEU A 433 -11.68 6.17 5.45
N ARG A 434 -10.53 6.82 5.67
CA ARG A 434 -9.59 6.41 6.73
C ARG A 434 -10.10 6.68 8.15
N ALA A 435 -10.92 7.68 8.36
CA ALA A 435 -11.49 7.98 9.68
C ALA A 435 -12.46 6.90 10.17
N HIS A 436 -13.08 6.14 9.28
CA HIS A 436 -14.00 5.05 9.62
C HIS A 436 -13.32 3.70 9.83
N GLU A 437 -12.10 3.51 9.32
CA GLU A 437 -11.33 2.27 9.47
C GLU A 437 -10.65 2.12 10.85
N THR A 438 -10.63 3.17 11.66
CA THR A 438 -9.97 3.21 12.98
C THR A 438 -10.93 3.08 14.16
N ARG A 439 -12.21 2.77 13.92
CA ARG A 439 -13.21 2.53 14.97
C ARG A 439 -13.45 1.05 15.18
#